data_6847ed82f14989c3bd3de3f1f348026f
#
_entry.id   6847ed82f14989c3bd3de3f1f348026f
#
_cell.length_a   1.000
_cell.length_b   1.000
_cell.length_c   1.000
_cell.angle_alpha   90.00
_cell.angle_beta   90.00
_cell.angle_gamma   90.00
#
_symmetry.space_group_name_H-M   'P 1'
#
loop_
_entity.id
_entity.type
_entity.pdbx_description
1 polymer ?
#
loop_
_entity_poly.entity_id
_entity_poly.type
_entity_poly.pdbx_seq_one_letter_code
_entity_poly.pdbx_strand_id
1 'polypeptide(L)'
;MTRDAKFSTSPISIRDKDYDFSLDLSYISIVEREPFCGTENESAMGHMNELSSLSSLFSDDDKKHTYFVAKIFPFSLKGEAKSWFNNSSPGSIDSPIGLVNVFFRKYFPASAQHAAL
;
A
#
# COMPACT_ATOMS: atom_id res chain seq x y z
N MET A 1 -19.07 -23.50 1.49
CA MET A 1 -19.09 -22.80 1.20
C MET A 1 -18.06 -22.13 0.73
N THR A 2 -17.77 -22.01 0.21
CA THR A 2 -16.86 -21.49 -0.21
C THR A 2 -16.70 -20.22 -0.41
N ARG A 3 -17.26 -19.70 0.19
CA ARG A 3 -17.19 -18.47 0.21
C ARG A 3 -15.89 -17.92 0.30
N ASP A 4 -14.92 -18.60 0.55
CA ASP A 4 -13.62 -18.09 0.66
C ASP A 4 -13.17 -17.39 -0.57
N ALA A 5 -13.50 -17.94 -1.68
CA ALA A 5 -13.09 -17.34 -2.92
C ALA A 5 -13.62 -15.96 -3.06
N LYS A 6 -14.81 -15.72 -2.55
CA LYS A 6 -15.31 -14.40 -2.71
C LYS A 6 -14.70 -13.45 -1.78
N PHE A 7 -13.99 -13.89 -0.79
CA PHE A 7 -13.37 -12.98 0.12
C PHE A 7 -12.00 -12.56 -0.34
N SER A 8 -11.43 -13.22 -1.33
CA SER A 8 -10.11 -12.89 -1.82
C SER A 8 -10.21 -11.90 -2.95
N THR A 9 -10.69 -10.72 -2.65
CA THR A 9 -10.82 -9.70 -3.67
C THR A 9 -9.70 -8.68 -3.60
N SER A 10 -8.85 -8.74 -2.60
CA SER A 10 -7.76 -7.80 -2.48
C SER A 10 -6.77 -7.96 -3.63
N PRO A 11 -6.30 -6.86 -4.20
CA PRO A 11 -5.23 -6.94 -5.20
C PRO A 11 -3.94 -7.51 -4.64
N ILE A 12 -3.72 -7.42 -3.33
CA ILE A 12 -2.50 -7.91 -2.70
C ILE A 12 -2.69 -9.33 -2.20
N SER A 13 -1.79 -10.23 -2.62
CA SER A 13 -1.79 -11.59 -2.14
C SER A 13 -0.35 -12.03 -1.98
N ILE A 14 0.18 -11.87 -0.77
CA ILE A 14 1.56 -12.22 -0.45
C ILE A 14 1.55 -13.53 0.32
N ARG A 15 2.18 -14.55 -0.25
CA ARG A 15 2.17 -15.89 0.32
C ARG A 15 3.44 -16.14 1.10
N ASP A 16 3.47 -15.64 2.32
CA ASP A 16 4.58 -15.81 3.22
C ASP A 16 3.99 -15.77 4.61
N LYS A 17 4.33 -16.73 5.44
CA LYS A 17 3.75 -16.78 6.78
C LYS A 17 4.13 -15.55 7.59
N ASP A 18 5.24 -14.90 7.24
CA ASP A 18 5.64 -13.67 7.94
C ASP A 18 4.76 -12.49 7.59
N TYR A 19 3.94 -12.62 6.55
CA TYR A 19 2.96 -11.61 6.20
C TYR A 19 1.65 -11.83 6.96
N ASP A 20 1.55 -12.93 7.67
CA ASP A 20 0.33 -13.38 8.31
C ASP A 20 0.21 -12.81 9.71
N PHE A 21 0.14 -11.51 9.83
CA PHE A 21 -0.03 -10.85 11.11
C PHE A 21 -1.19 -9.87 11.00
N SER A 22 -1.76 -9.51 12.15
CA SER A 22 -2.86 -8.54 12.17
C SER A 22 -2.32 -7.16 12.50
N LEU A 23 -2.87 -6.16 11.85
CA LEU A 23 -2.52 -4.78 12.15
C LEU A 23 -3.27 -4.30 13.38
N ASP A 24 -2.57 -3.60 14.25
CA ASP A 24 -3.22 -2.94 15.37
C ASP A 24 -4.05 -1.80 14.82
N LEU A 25 -5.24 -1.62 15.37
CA LEU A 25 -6.14 -0.58 14.90
C LEU A 25 -5.54 0.81 15.04
N SER A 26 -4.62 1.01 15.96
CA SER A 26 -3.99 2.31 16.11
C SER A 26 -3.21 2.71 14.88
N TYR A 27 -2.56 1.76 14.22
CA TYR A 27 -1.84 2.08 12.98
C TYR A 27 -2.83 2.45 11.88
N ILE A 28 -3.92 1.72 11.78
CA ILE A 28 -4.93 2.01 10.76
C ILE A 28 -5.50 3.40 10.99
N SER A 29 -5.78 3.76 12.23
CA SER A 29 -6.30 5.08 12.55
C SER A 29 -5.34 6.19 12.15
N ILE A 30 -4.05 5.95 12.32
CA ILE A 30 -3.06 6.96 11.96
C ILE A 30 -3.08 7.23 10.45
N VAL A 31 -3.07 6.18 9.63
CA VAL A 31 -3.01 6.38 8.18
C VAL A 31 -4.32 6.91 7.63
N GLU A 32 -5.43 6.63 8.31
CA GLU A 32 -6.72 7.12 7.84
C GLU A 32 -6.94 8.60 8.09
N ARG A 33 -6.11 9.22 8.91
CA ARG A 33 -6.23 10.65 9.14
C ARG A 33 -5.75 11.49 7.99
N GLU A 34 -4.72 11.04 7.30
CA GLU A 34 -4.17 11.77 6.16
C GLU A 34 -3.97 10.80 5.01
N PRO A 35 -5.05 10.35 4.41
CA PRO A 35 -4.95 9.36 3.34
C PRO A 35 -4.45 9.97 2.05
N PHE A 36 -3.93 9.11 1.19
CA PHE A 36 -3.51 9.51 -0.15
C PHE A 36 -4.72 9.36 -1.08
N CYS A 37 -5.08 10.43 -1.75
CA CYS A 37 -6.27 10.44 -2.61
C CYS A 37 -5.93 10.41 -4.10
N GLY A 38 -4.69 10.65 -4.47
CA GLY A 38 -4.28 10.61 -5.86
C GLY A 38 -4.45 11.91 -6.60
N THR A 39 -4.53 13.03 -5.88
CA THR A 39 -4.66 14.33 -6.52
C THR A 39 -3.30 14.83 -7.00
N GLU A 40 -3.34 15.86 -7.85
CA GLU A 40 -2.12 16.42 -8.43
C GLU A 40 -1.15 16.98 -7.40
N ASN A 41 -1.69 17.43 -6.28
CA ASN A 41 -0.86 18.06 -5.26
C ASN A 41 -0.21 17.08 -4.32
N GLU A 42 -0.55 15.82 -4.42
CA GLU A 42 -0.03 14.80 -3.51
C GLU A 42 1.18 14.09 -4.12
N SER A 43 2.11 13.71 -3.26
CA SER A 43 3.31 13.02 -3.69
C SER A 43 3.23 11.54 -3.35
N ALA A 44 3.32 10.69 -4.37
CA ALA A 44 3.33 9.25 -4.15
C ALA A 44 4.57 8.84 -3.37
N MET A 45 5.72 9.46 -3.68
CA MET A 45 6.95 9.18 -2.95
C MET A 45 6.81 9.60 -1.50
N GLY A 46 6.23 10.78 -1.26
CA GLY A 46 6.00 11.25 0.11
C GLY A 46 5.12 10.31 0.89
N HIS A 47 4.07 9.81 0.24
CA HIS A 47 3.17 8.88 0.89
C HIS A 47 3.88 7.58 1.29
N MET A 48 4.68 7.03 0.37
CA MET A 48 5.44 5.83 0.68
C MET A 48 6.44 6.05 1.80
N ASN A 49 7.08 7.23 1.82
CA ASN A 49 8.01 7.55 2.89
C ASN A 49 7.31 7.62 4.24
N GLU A 50 6.08 8.13 4.26
CA GLU A 50 5.32 8.17 5.50
C GLU A 50 4.98 6.78 6.00
N LEU A 51 4.58 5.89 5.10
CA LEU A 51 4.29 4.52 5.51
C LEU A 51 5.54 3.81 5.97
N SER A 52 6.68 4.08 5.34
CA SER A 52 7.94 3.48 5.75
C SER A 52 8.36 3.98 7.12
N SER A 53 8.15 5.26 7.40
CA SER A 53 8.47 5.81 8.72
C SER A 53 7.60 5.17 9.79
N LEU A 54 6.32 4.97 9.48
CA LEU A 54 5.43 4.32 10.42
C LEU A 54 5.86 2.89 10.67
N SER A 55 6.37 2.22 9.65
CA SER A 55 6.79 0.83 9.79
C SER A 55 7.94 0.67 10.78
N SER A 56 8.77 1.69 10.96
CA SER A 56 9.86 1.59 11.91
C SER A 56 9.37 1.57 13.36
N LEU A 57 8.15 2.02 13.61
CA LEU A 57 7.54 1.86 14.93
C LEU A 57 7.05 0.44 15.14
N PHE A 58 6.79 -0.26 14.05
CA PHE A 58 6.27 -1.62 14.11
C PHE A 58 7.37 -2.64 14.38
N SER A 59 8.53 -2.48 13.77
CA SER A 59 9.61 -3.46 13.88
C SER A 59 10.92 -2.86 13.43
N ASP A 60 12.03 -3.44 13.91
CA ASP A 60 13.36 -3.08 13.43
C ASP A 60 13.80 -3.94 12.27
N ASP A 61 13.04 -4.97 11.93
CA ASP A 61 13.41 -5.90 10.88
C ASP A 61 12.99 -5.39 9.52
N ASP A 62 13.92 -5.34 8.55
CA ASP A 62 13.64 -4.80 7.23
C ASP A 62 12.53 -5.53 6.51
N LYS A 63 12.52 -6.84 6.60
CA LYS A 63 11.48 -7.62 5.93
C LYS A 63 10.12 -7.31 6.52
N LYS A 64 10.03 -7.17 7.83
CA LYS A 64 8.78 -6.83 8.47
C LYS A 64 8.33 -5.42 8.13
N HIS A 65 9.29 -4.51 7.91
CA HIS A 65 8.93 -3.16 7.46
C HIS A 65 8.20 -3.20 6.14
N THR A 66 8.74 -3.93 5.15
CA THR A 66 8.12 -3.96 3.84
C THR A 66 6.77 -4.66 3.89
N TYR A 67 6.66 -5.71 4.71
CA TYR A 67 5.39 -6.41 4.86
C TYR A 67 4.35 -5.53 5.55
N PHE A 68 4.79 -4.74 6.54
CA PHE A 68 3.89 -3.82 7.22
C PHE A 68 3.34 -2.79 6.21
N VAL A 69 4.24 -2.22 5.40
CA VAL A 69 3.81 -1.22 4.42
C VAL A 69 2.78 -1.83 3.47
N ALA A 70 3.03 -3.04 2.98
CA ALA A 70 2.08 -3.68 2.07
C ALA A 70 0.74 -3.92 2.74
N LYS A 71 0.74 -4.28 4.02
CA LYS A 71 -0.50 -4.59 4.72
C LYS A 71 -1.30 -3.35 5.06
N ILE A 72 -0.62 -2.26 5.41
CA ILE A 72 -1.31 -1.02 5.79
C ILE A 72 -1.74 -0.21 4.57
N PHE A 73 -1.11 -0.45 3.41
CA PHE A 73 -1.30 0.37 2.24
C PHE A 73 -2.77 0.57 1.85
N PRO A 74 -3.60 -0.49 1.79
CA PRO A 74 -5.00 -0.29 1.38
C PRO A 74 -5.76 0.64 2.29
N PHE A 75 -5.41 0.69 3.57
CA PHE A 75 -6.10 1.55 4.53
C PHE A 75 -5.67 3.00 4.39
N SER A 76 -4.56 3.24 3.71
CA SER A 76 -4.01 4.59 3.58
C SER A 76 -4.53 5.34 2.37
N LEU A 77 -5.46 4.76 1.62
CA LEU A 77 -5.97 5.36 0.38
C LEU A 77 -7.40 5.79 0.54
N LYS A 78 -7.77 6.86 -0.19
CA LYS A 78 -9.14 7.29 -0.31
C LYS A 78 -9.38 7.84 -1.71
N GLY A 79 -10.64 8.16 -2.00
CA GLY A 79 -11.00 8.79 -3.25
C GLY A 79 -10.53 8.01 -4.46
N GLU A 80 -9.97 8.72 -5.41
CA GLU A 80 -9.57 8.11 -6.68
C GLU A 80 -8.52 7.03 -6.48
N ALA A 81 -7.57 7.25 -5.58
CA ALA A 81 -6.52 6.25 -5.34
C ALA A 81 -7.12 4.96 -4.80
N LYS A 82 -8.11 5.08 -3.93
CA LYS A 82 -8.78 3.90 -3.39
C LYS A 82 -9.53 3.15 -4.48
N SER A 83 -10.22 3.90 -5.35
CA SER A 83 -10.93 3.29 -6.47
C SER A 83 -9.99 2.56 -7.41
N TRP A 84 -8.86 3.21 -7.72
CA TRP A 84 -7.85 2.59 -8.57
C TRP A 84 -7.38 1.28 -7.97
N PHE A 85 -7.07 1.29 -6.69
CA PHE A 85 -6.56 0.09 -6.03
C PHE A 85 -7.61 -1.02 -6.03
N ASN A 86 -8.85 -0.68 -5.69
CA ASN A 86 -9.91 -1.68 -5.60
C ASN A 86 -10.27 -2.27 -6.96
N ASN A 87 -9.97 -1.56 -8.04
CA ASN A 87 -10.25 -2.04 -9.38
C ASN A 87 -9.10 -2.88 -9.96
N SER A 88 -8.00 -2.99 -9.24
CA SER A 88 -6.91 -3.85 -9.67
C SER A 88 -7.31 -5.31 -9.53
N SER A 89 -6.76 -6.16 -10.36
CA SER A 89 -7.13 -7.57 -10.35
C SER A 89 -6.79 -8.22 -9.02
N PRO A 90 -7.70 -9.02 -8.47
CA PRO A 90 -7.42 -9.72 -7.21
C PRO A 90 -6.15 -10.56 -7.32
N GLY A 91 -5.29 -10.46 -6.32
CA GLY A 91 -4.06 -11.26 -6.28
C GLY A 91 -2.99 -10.86 -7.25
N SER A 92 -3.15 -9.75 -7.97
CA SER A 92 -2.17 -9.34 -8.98
C SER A 92 -0.88 -8.81 -8.38
N ILE A 93 -0.90 -8.41 -7.12
CA ILE A 93 0.27 -7.90 -6.43
C ILE A 93 0.70 -8.93 -5.40
N ASP A 94 1.84 -9.58 -5.64
CA ASP A 94 2.26 -10.69 -4.80
C ASP A 94 3.53 -10.42 -4.00
N SER A 95 3.99 -9.18 -3.98
CA SER A 95 5.17 -8.82 -3.21
C SER A 95 5.11 -7.33 -2.85
N PRO A 96 5.82 -6.93 -1.78
CA PRO A 96 5.86 -5.51 -1.44
C PRO A 96 6.48 -4.67 -2.55
N ILE A 97 7.52 -5.17 -3.20
CA ILE A 97 8.15 -4.39 -4.26
C ILE A 97 7.22 -4.28 -5.47
N GLY A 98 6.43 -5.32 -5.72
CA GLY A 98 5.43 -5.25 -6.77
C GLY A 98 4.39 -4.17 -6.49
N LEU A 99 4.02 -4.02 -5.23
CA LEU A 99 3.08 -2.98 -4.83
C LEU A 99 3.66 -1.59 -5.11
N VAL A 100 4.90 -1.36 -4.69
CA VAL A 100 5.54 -0.08 -4.90
C VAL A 100 5.63 0.24 -6.39
N ASN A 101 5.98 -0.75 -7.19
CA ASN A 101 6.10 -0.55 -8.63
C ASN A 101 4.77 -0.15 -9.27
N VAL A 102 3.70 -0.83 -8.89
CA VAL A 102 2.38 -0.53 -9.46
C VAL A 102 1.92 0.85 -9.03
N PHE A 103 2.14 1.19 -7.76
CA PHE A 103 1.72 2.47 -7.22
C PHE A 103 2.47 3.61 -7.91
N PHE A 104 3.79 3.50 -8.04
CA PHE A 104 4.58 4.56 -8.66
C PHE A 104 4.29 4.65 -10.17
N ARG A 105 3.97 3.53 -10.80
CA ARG A 105 3.61 3.58 -12.21
C ARG A 105 2.33 4.41 -12.40
N LYS A 106 1.44 4.34 -11.44
CA LYS A 106 0.19 5.08 -11.51
C LYS A 106 0.35 6.54 -11.09
N TYR A 107 1.07 6.79 -10.00
CA TYR A 107 1.07 8.11 -9.37
C TYR A 107 2.43 8.80 -9.31
N PHE A 108 3.41 8.28 -10.02
CA PHE A 108 4.71 8.93 -10.12
C PHE A 108 5.00 9.09 -11.60
N PRO A 109 4.30 9.99 -12.28
CA PRO A 109 4.33 10.07 -13.73
C PRO A 109 5.68 10.54 -14.29
N ALA A 110 5.86 10.32 -15.57
CA ALA A 110 7.09 10.67 -16.23
C ALA A 110 7.39 12.16 -16.10
N SER A 111 6.36 13.00 -16.09
CA SER A 111 6.59 14.44 -15.95
C SER A 111 7.25 14.78 -14.63
N ALA A 112 6.87 14.09 -13.56
CA ALA A 112 7.49 14.32 -12.26
C ALA A 112 8.91 13.80 -12.26
N GLN A 113 9.16 12.69 -12.94
CA GLN A 113 10.50 12.15 -13.03
C GLN A 113 11.41 13.07 -13.83
N HIS A 114 10.88 13.66 -14.88
CA HIS A 114 11.64 14.64 -15.64
C HIS A 114 12.02 15.84 -14.80
N ALA A 115 11.09 16.30 -13.99
CA ALA A 115 11.36 17.44 -13.15
C ALA A 115 12.50 17.15 -12.17
N ALA A 116 12.69 15.90 -11.83
CA ALA A 116 13.73 15.51 -10.90
C ALA A 116 15.10 15.47 -11.55
N LEU A 117 15.15 15.50 -12.85
CA LEU A 117 16.40 15.49 -13.56
C LEU A 117 17.02 16.86 -13.60
#